data_d4634ae3c0444ee1251a5909ad94b3b4
#
_entry.id   d4634ae3c0444ee1251a5909ad94b3b4
#
_cell.length_a   1.000
_cell.length_b   1.000
_cell.length_c   1.000
_cell.angle_alpha   90.00
_cell.angle_beta   90.00
_cell.angle_gamma   90.00
#
_symmetry.space_group_name_H-M   'P 1'
#
loop_
_entity.id
_entity.type
_entity.pdbx_description
1 polymer ?
#
loop_
_entity_poly.entity_id
_entity_poly.type
_entity_poly.pdbx_seq_one_letter_code
_entity_poly.pdbx_strand_id
1 'polypeptide(L)'
;LQRFVIKNMNVVYDDRQSAMYADIHNFNALCSGDLGRDQTLLSLEAETEALTYKMNGIPFLSQANVYAKMDVDADLAHNKFTLKKNEFRLNAIKAGIDGWIELKDPAIDMDLKLNTSEIGFKEILSLIPAIYSKEFKNLKTDGTATLEATAKGILQGDTVPQFDVRLAVKNAMFRYPSLPAGVDQINIDAQVRNPGGNIDLTEISIHPFSFRLAENPFSLTADIKTPVSDPDFTAEAKGVLNLGMIKQVYPLDDMELNGTVRADMTMAGHLSYIEKEQYDRFSASGTIALSDMKLKMKEMPDVEIKKS
;
A
#
# COMPACT_ATOMS: atom_id res chain seq x y z
N LEU A 1 26.23 -22.93 -16.99
CA LEU A 1 24.78 -23.09 -17.14
C LEU A 1 24.26 -21.94 -18.02
N GLN A 2 23.61 -22.30 -19.13
CA GLN A 2 23.14 -21.25 -20.08
C GLN A 2 21.64 -20.92 -19.91
N ARG A 3 20.91 -21.80 -19.24
CA ARG A 3 19.47 -21.62 -19.07
C ARG A 3 18.97 -22.35 -17.83
N PHE A 4 18.16 -21.66 -17.05
CA PHE A 4 17.43 -22.20 -15.89
C PHE A 4 15.94 -21.88 -16.05
N VAL A 5 15.08 -22.88 -15.80
CA VAL A 5 13.62 -22.74 -15.98
C VAL A 5 12.89 -23.30 -14.76
N ILE A 6 11.97 -22.52 -14.23
CA ILE A 6 10.97 -22.96 -13.25
C ILE A 6 9.60 -22.90 -13.95
N LYS A 7 8.74 -23.88 -13.71
CA LYS A 7 7.37 -23.90 -14.24
C LYS A 7 6.39 -24.36 -13.19
N ASN A 8 5.27 -23.64 -13.11
CA ASN A 8 4.10 -24.00 -12.32
C ASN A 8 4.43 -24.33 -10.85
N MET A 9 5.39 -23.58 -10.25
CA MET A 9 5.79 -23.81 -8.88
C MET A 9 4.84 -23.11 -7.92
N ASN A 10 4.40 -23.83 -6.87
CA ASN A 10 3.69 -23.23 -5.75
C ASN A 10 4.61 -23.26 -4.54
N VAL A 11 4.69 -22.13 -3.83
CA VAL A 11 5.57 -21.98 -2.66
C VAL A 11 4.78 -21.33 -1.54
N VAL A 12 4.82 -21.96 -0.37
CA VAL A 12 4.35 -21.35 0.88
C VAL A 12 5.54 -21.20 1.81
N TYR A 13 5.77 -20.00 2.27
CA TYR A 13 6.74 -19.66 3.30
C TYR A 13 6.00 -19.13 4.52
N ASP A 14 6.09 -19.83 5.66
CA ASP A 14 5.45 -19.47 6.92
C ASP A 14 6.52 -19.42 8.02
N ASP A 15 7.09 -18.24 8.24
CA ASP A 15 8.02 -17.97 9.33
C ASP A 15 7.26 -17.33 10.49
N ARG A 16 6.91 -18.17 11.47
CA ARG A 16 6.18 -17.76 12.68
C ARG A 16 7.05 -16.97 13.66
N GLN A 17 8.37 -17.09 13.57
CA GLN A 17 9.29 -16.39 14.45
C GLN A 17 9.39 -14.90 14.08
N SER A 18 9.46 -14.62 12.79
CA SER A 18 9.45 -13.25 12.25
C SER A 18 8.05 -12.77 11.85
N ALA A 19 7.02 -13.58 12.13
CA ALA A 19 5.63 -13.31 11.75
C ALA A 19 5.45 -12.95 10.26
N MET A 20 6.24 -13.61 9.39
CA MET A 20 6.20 -13.45 7.93
C MET A 20 5.49 -14.63 7.26
N TYR A 21 4.60 -14.31 6.34
CA TYR A 21 3.91 -15.30 5.52
C TYR A 21 3.94 -14.89 4.05
N ALA A 22 4.36 -15.80 3.17
CA ALA A 22 4.26 -15.63 1.73
C ALA A 22 3.66 -16.88 1.09
N ASP A 23 2.73 -16.67 0.17
CA ASP A 23 2.07 -17.71 -0.60
C ASP A 23 2.09 -17.32 -2.07
N ILE A 24 2.77 -18.14 -2.88
CA ILE A 24 3.05 -17.88 -4.29
C ILE A 24 2.44 -19.00 -5.11
N HIS A 25 1.52 -18.66 -6.00
CA HIS A 25 0.86 -19.60 -6.87
C HIS A 25 1.30 -19.46 -8.32
N ASN A 26 1.52 -20.61 -8.96
CA ASN A 26 1.86 -20.73 -10.38
C ASN A 26 3.04 -19.84 -10.77
N PHE A 27 4.13 -19.94 -10.01
CA PHE A 27 5.36 -19.23 -10.30
C PHE A 27 6.07 -19.85 -11.49
N ASN A 28 6.36 -19.04 -12.49
CA ASN A 28 7.15 -19.39 -13.65
C ASN A 28 8.36 -18.47 -13.73
N ALA A 29 9.53 -18.99 -14.05
CA ALA A 29 10.73 -18.19 -14.24
C ALA A 29 11.64 -18.77 -15.31
N LEU A 30 12.23 -17.89 -16.08
CA LEU A 30 13.26 -18.18 -17.06
C LEU A 30 14.46 -17.27 -16.79
N CYS A 31 15.61 -17.88 -16.55
CA CYS A 31 16.89 -17.18 -16.51
C CYS A 31 17.78 -17.75 -17.61
N SER A 32 18.38 -16.89 -18.40
CA SER A 32 19.33 -17.25 -19.43
C SER A 32 20.58 -16.35 -19.37
N GLY A 33 21.73 -16.91 -19.69
CA GLY A 33 23.04 -16.26 -19.68
C GLY A 33 24.18 -17.23 -19.36
N ASP A 34 25.41 -16.76 -19.42
CA ASP A 34 26.58 -17.59 -19.13
C ASP A 34 27.01 -17.50 -17.67
N LEU A 35 26.41 -18.36 -16.83
CA LEU A 35 26.70 -18.44 -15.39
C LEU A 35 28.12 -19.01 -15.07
N GLY A 36 28.93 -19.31 -16.07
CA GLY A 36 30.32 -19.77 -15.91
C GLY A 36 31.35 -18.64 -15.90
N ARG A 37 30.93 -17.39 -16.01
CA ARG A 37 31.81 -16.21 -16.00
C ARG A 37 31.56 -15.35 -14.78
N ASP A 38 32.62 -14.71 -14.27
CA ASP A 38 32.52 -13.80 -13.14
C ASP A 38 31.63 -12.57 -13.46
N GLN A 39 31.65 -12.12 -14.72
CA GLN A 39 30.77 -11.05 -15.20
C GLN A 39 29.97 -11.53 -16.40
N THR A 40 28.67 -11.36 -16.34
CA THR A 40 27.75 -11.85 -17.38
C THR A 40 26.48 -11.01 -17.44
N LEU A 41 25.90 -10.93 -18.63
CA LEU A 41 24.54 -10.39 -18.80
C LEU A 41 23.54 -11.56 -18.69
N LEU A 42 22.66 -11.47 -17.72
CA LEU A 42 21.56 -12.38 -17.52
C LEU A 42 20.27 -11.78 -18.03
N SER A 43 19.46 -12.55 -18.73
CA SER A 43 18.08 -12.19 -19.05
C SER A 43 17.15 -12.98 -18.16
N LEU A 44 16.30 -12.28 -17.44
CA LEU A 44 15.34 -12.81 -16.46
C LEU A 44 13.93 -12.49 -16.91
N GLU A 45 13.06 -13.50 -16.85
CA GLU A 45 11.62 -13.33 -16.98
C GLU A 45 10.93 -14.18 -15.93
N ALA A 46 10.08 -13.58 -15.10
CA ALA A 46 9.38 -14.26 -14.02
C ALA A 46 7.96 -13.74 -13.88
N GLU A 47 7.05 -14.64 -13.56
CA GLU A 47 5.66 -14.29 -13.31
C GLU A 47 5.03 -15.18 -12.24
N THR A 48 4.03 -14.67 -11.55
CA THR A 48 3.15 -15.45 -10.69
C THR A 48 1.71 -14.99 -10.83
N GLU A 49 0.77 -15.93 -10.80
CA GLU A 49 -0.65 -15.59 -10.89
C GLU A 49 -1.18 -14.96 -9.61
N ALA A 50 -0.70 -15.40 -8.45
CA ALA A 50 -1.14 -14.87 -7.17
C ALA A 50 0.00 -14.91 -6.15
N LEU A 51 0.37 -13.74 -5.65
CA LEU A 51 1.29 -13.54 -4.54
C LEU A 51 0.52 -12.95 -3.35
N THR A 52 0.50 -13.66 -2.25
CA THR A 52 0.04 -13.12 -0.96
C THR A 52 1.25 -12.94 -0.06
N TYR A 53 1.41 -11.76 0.51
CA TYR A 53 2.46 -11.45 1.48
C TYR A 53 1.87 -10.76 2.70
N LYS A 54 2.17 -11.31 3.89
CA LYS A 54 1.74 -10.76 5.19
C LYS A 54 2.93 -10.63 6.11
N MET A 55 2.93 -9.58 6.91
CA MET A 55 3.90 -9.38 7.99
C MET A 55 3.18 -8.87 9.23
N ASN A 56 3.43 -9.48 10.38
CA ASN A 56 2.72 -9.21 11.64
C ASN A 56 1.18 -9.29 11.48
N GLY A 57 0.68 -10.23 10.67
CA GLY A 57 -0.74 -10.41 10.38
C GLY A 57 -1.34 -9.40 9.40
N ILE A 58 -0.59 -8.36 9.03
CA ILE A 58 -1.04 -7.32 8.07
C ILE A 58 -0.78 -7.80 6.64
N PRO A 59 -1.79 -7.88 5.78
CA PRO A 59 -1.61 -8.23 4.38
C PRO A 59 -1.07 -7.02 3.59
N PHE A 60 0.19 -7.06 3.15
CA PHE A 60 0.79 -6.08 2.24
C PHE A 60 0.43 -6.34 0.78
N LEU A 61 0.33 -7.63 0.43
CA LEU A 61 -0.16 -8.09 -0.86
C LEU A 61 -1.18 -9.21 -0.64
N SER A 62 -2.24 -9.23 -1.42
CA SER A 62 -3.25 -10.29 -1.38
C SER A 62 -3.60 -10.72 -2.80
N GLN A 63 -3.19 -11.95 -3.16
CA GLN A 63 -3.41 -12.55 -4.48
C GLN A 63 -2.97 -11.62 -5.64
N ALA A 64 -1.88 -10.89 -5.47
CA ALA A 64 -1.37 -9.99 -6.47
C ALA A 64 -0.73 -10.74 -7.64
N ASN A 65 -1.08 -10.38 -8.88
CA ASN A 65 -0.37 -10.85 -10.07
C ASN A 65 0.94 -10.06 -10.19
N VAL A 66 2.05 -10.76 -10.35
CA VAL A 66 3.38 -10.15 -10.49
C VAL A 66 4.03 -10.67 -11.76
N TYR A 67 4.62 -9.76 -12.51
CA TYR A 67 5.47 -10.05 -13.66
C TYR A 67 6.72 -9.21 -13.59
N ALA A 68 7.85 -9.80 -13.91
CA ALA A 68 9.13 -9.12 -14.02
C ALA A 68 9.88 -9.63 -15.26
N LYS A 69 10.36 -8.70 -16.07
CA LYS A 69 11.28 -8.98 -17.18
C LYS A 69 12.42 -8.01 -17.12
N MET A 70 13.66 -8.50 -17.14
CA MET A 70 14.82 -7.64 -16.99
C MET A 70 16.08 -8.26 -17.58
N ASP A 71 16.97 -7.40 -18.02
CA ASP A 71 18.38 -7.73 -18.21
C ASP A 71 19.15 -7.34 -16.94
N VAL A 72 20.02 -8.19 -16.45
CA VAL A 72 20.80 -7.99 -15.23
C VAL A 72 22.28 -8.14 -15.59
N ASP A 73 23.05 -7.08 -15.37
CA ASP A 73 24.51 -7.13 -15.41
C ASP A 73 24.99 -7.72 -14.08
N ALA A 74 25.42 -8.97 -14.11
CA ALA A 74 25.74 -9.76 -12.93
C ALA A 74 27.25 -9.87 -12.76
N ASP A 75 27.77 -9.33 -11.67
CA ASP A 75 29.11 -9.59 -11.14
C ASP A 75 29.01 -10.72 -10.11
N LEU A 76 29.23 -11.95 -10.57
CA LEU A 76 29.07 -13.14 -9.75
C LEU A 76 30.21 -13.32 -8.73
N ALA A 77 31.38 -12.70 -8.99
CA ALA A 77 32.50 -12.71 -8.04
C ALA A 77 32.19 -11.91 -6.78
N HIS A 78 31.39 -10.83 -6.91
CA HIS A 78 31.00 -9.96 -5.81
C HIS A 78 29.51 -10.10 -5.45
N ASN A 79 28.77 -11.03 -6.07
CA ASN A 79 27.32 -11.20 -5.91
C ASN A 79 26.53 -9.90 -6.12
N LYS A 80 26.96 -9.07 -7.07
CA LYS A 80 26.35 -7.78 -7.38
C LYS A 80 25.57 -7.84 -8.69
N PHE A 81 24.34 -7.37 -8.65
CA PHE A 81 23.36 -7.47 -9.72
C PHE A 81 22.86 -6.07 -10.06
N THR A 82 23.23 -5.54 -11.21
CA THR A 82 22.78 -4.23 -11.68
C THR A 82 21.63 -4.42 -12.66
N LEU A 83 20.48 -3.83 -12.34
CA LEU A 83 19.30 -3.89 -13.17
C LEU A 83 19.48 -3.02 -14.41
N LYS A 84 19.21 -3.61 -15.56
CA LYS A 84 19.21 -2.92 -16.85
C LYS A 84 17.78 -2.88 -17.38
N LYS A 85 17.57 -2.79 -18.66
CA LYS A 85 16.25 -2.79 -19.30
C LYS A 85 15.27 -3.71 -18.55
N ASN A 86 14.29 -3.13 -17.89
CA ASN A 86 13.35 -3.92 -17.10
C ASN A 86 11.92 -3.39 -17.19
N GLU A 87 11.00 -4.28 -16.95
CA GLU A 87 9.58 -4.03 -16.80
C GLU A 87 9.08 -4.86 -15.62
N PHE A 88 8.49 -4.19 -14.65
CA PHE A 88 7.77 -4.81 -13.56
C PHE A 88 6.29 -4.53 -13.71
N ARG A 89 5.48 -5.53 -13.41
CA ARG A 89 4.03 -5.35 -13.28
C ARG A 89 3.56 -5.92 -11.96
N LEU A 90 2.82 -5.13 -11.23
CA LEU A 90 2.10 -5.54 -10.02
C LEU A 90 0.61 -5.27 -10.27
N ASN A 91 -0.17 -6.32 -10.46
CA ASN A 91 -1.52 -6.22 -10.97
C ASN A 91 -1.56 -5.42 -12.30
N ALA A 92 -2.22 -4.27 -12.29
CA ALA A 92 -2.30 -3.40 -13.47
C ALA A 92 -1.19 -2.34 -13.53
N ILE A 93 -0.41 -2.15 -12.45
CA ILE A 93 0.65 -1.14 -12.40
C ILE A 93 1.88 -1.64 -13.14
N LYS A 94 2.41 -0.80 -14.04
CA LYS A 94 3.68 -1.00 -14.71
C LYS A 94 4.73 -0.05 -14.14
N ALA A 95 5.89 -0.57 -13.83
CA ALA A 95 7.01 0.19 -13.29
C ALA A 95 8.34 -0.24 -13.89
N GLY A 96 9.32 0.66 -13.88
CA GLY A 96 10.73 0.34 -14.07
C GLY A 96 11.47 0.46 -12.74
N ILE A 97 12.50 -0.35 -12.53
CA ILE A 97 13.39 -0.28 -11.37
C ILE A 97 14.82 -0.09 -11.86
N ASP A 98 15.42 1.04 -11.51
CA ASP A 98 16.82 1.30 -11.75
C ASP A 98 17.64 1.00 -10.50
N GLY A 99 18.90 0.62 -10.69
CA GLY A 99 19.83 0.43 -9.57
C GLY A 99 20.47 -0.94 -9.51
N TRP A 100 20.89 -1.33 -8.31
CA TRP A 100 21.63 -2.55 -8.08
C TRP A 100 21.34 -3.16 -6.70
N ILE A 101 21.61 -4.46 -6.59
CA ILE A 101 21.56 -5.25 -5.34
C ILE A 101 22.88 -6.02 -5.23
N GLU A 102 23.48 -6.06 -4.05
CA GLU A 102 24.67 -6.85 -3.71
C GLU A 102 24.36 -7.74 -2.51
N LEU A 103 24.51 -9.06 -2.68
CA LEU A 103 24.27 -10.04 -1.63
C LEU A 103 25.55 -10.22 -0.80
N LYS A 104 25.50 -9.76 0.46
CA LYS A 104 26.59 -9.82 1.44
C LYS A 104 26.15 -10.68 2.64
N ASP A 105 25.99 -11.98 2.45
CA ASP A 105 25.44 -12.87 3.48
C ASP A 105 25.95 -12.54 4.92
N PRO A 106 25.02 -12.25 5.89
CA PRO A 106 23.56 -12.31 5.80
C PRO A 106 22.88 -11.00 5.36
N ALA A 107 23.62 -10.00 4.90
CA ALA A 107 23.12 -8.68 4.54
C ALA A 107 22.80 -8.59 3.04
N ILE A 108 21.89 -7.71 2.68
CA ILE A 108 21.64 -7.27 1.31
C ILE A 108 21.90 -5.77 1.25
N ASP A 109 22.85 -5.35 0.42
CA ASP A 109 23.11 -3.94 0.15
C ASP A 109 22.46 -3.54 -1.18
N MET A 110 21.83 -2.37 -1.23
CA MET A 110 21.07 -1.97 -2.40
C MET A 110 21.07 -0.47 -2.64
N ASP A 111 20.88 -0.08 -3.89
CA ASP A 111 20.53 1.28 -4.30
C ASP A 111 19.52 1.13 -5.44
N LEU A 112 18.24 1.26 -5.13
CA LEU A 112 17.11 1.00 -6.02
C LEU A 112 16.23 2.23 -6.15
N LYS A 113 15.75 2.48 -7.36
CA LYS A 113 14.75 3.50 -7.65
C LYS A 113 13.65 2.93 -8.54
N LEU A 114 12.44 2.91 -8.01
CA LEU A 114 11.23 2.55 -8.75
C LEU A 114 10.58 3.80 -9.30
N ASN A 115 10.24 3.78 -10.58
CA ASN A 115 9.52 4.84 -11.24
C ASN A 115 8.31 4.24 -11.98
N THR A 116 7.16 4.85 -11.80
CA THR A 116 6.02 4.64 -12.69
C THR A 116 5.91 5.83 -13.64
N SER A 117 5.55 5.60 -14.90
CA SER A 117 4.91 6.64 -15.71
C SER A 117 3.59 7.03 -15.06
N GLU A 118 3.00 8.15 -15.47
CA GLU A 118 1.64 8.48 -15.04
C GLU A 118 0.70 7.30 -15.34
N ILE A 119 0.04 6.81 -14.30
CA ILE A 119 -0.87 5.66 -14.34
C ILE A 119 -2.28 6.13 -14.06
N GLY A 120 -3.27 5.41 -14.54
CA GLY A 120 -4.67 5.69 -14.22
C GLY A 120 -4.99 5.34 -12.77
N PHE A 121 -5.98 5.98 -12.22
CA PHE A 121 -6.40 5.71 -10.84
C PHE A 121 -6.90 4.27 -10.63
N LYS A 122 -7.42 3.62 -11.67
CA LYS A 122 -7.85 2.21 -11.61
C LYS A 122 -6.70 1.27 -11.24
N GLU A 123 -5.52 1.54 -11.78
CA GLU A 123 -4.32 0.76 -11.50
C GLU A 123 -3.94 0.86 -10.03
N ILE A 124 -4.02 2.05 -9.41
CA ILE A 124 -3.80 2.23 -7.96
C ILE A 124 -4.84 1.47 -7.14
N LEU A 125 -6.11 1.56 -7.51
CA LEU A 125 -7.18 0.83 -6.82
C LEU A 125 -6.95 -0.69 -6.85
N SER A 126 -6.23 -1.19 -7.86
CA SER A 126 -5.87 -2.61 -7.96
C SER A 126 -4.94 -3.10 -6.84
N LEU A 127 -4.29 -2.20 -6.10
CA LEU A 127 -3.46 -2.53 -4.95
C LEU A 127 -4.28 -2.73 -3.66
N ILE A 128 -5.54 -2.32 -3.64
CA ILE A 128 -6.39 -2.41 -2.44
C ILE A 128 -7.18 -3.72 -2.48
N PRO A 129 -6.82 -4.73 -1.65
CA PRO A 129 -7.48 -6.05 -1.71
C PRO A 129 -8.98 -5.99 -1.47
N ALA A 130 -9.44 -5.10 -0.59
CA ALA A 130 -10.86 -4.92 -0.26
C ALA A 130 -11.70 -4.44 -1.46
N ILE A 131 -11.09 -3.80 -2.45
CA ILE A 131 -11.76 -3.31 -3.67
C ILE A 131 -11.87 -4.41 -4.73
N TYR A 132 -11.14 -5.52 -4.59
CA TYR A 132 -11.19 -6.67 -5.50
C TYR A 132 -12.51 -7.45 -5.37
N SER A 133 -13.62 -6.77 -5.64
CA SER A 133 -14.93 -7.40 -5.80
C SER A 133 -15.13 -7.89 -7.24
N LYS A 134 -16.14 -8.74 -7.43
CA LYS A 134 -16.53 -9.21 -8.78
C LYS A 134 -16.82 -8.05 -9.75
N GLU A 135 -17.17 -6.88 -9.23
CA GLU A 135 -17.53 -5.69 -9.99
C GLU A 135 -16.34 -4.77 -10.33
N PHE A 136 -15.14 -5.03 -9.76
CA PHE A 136 -13.95 -4.19 -9.99
C PHE A 136 -13.62 -4.04 -11.49
N LYS A 137 -13.79 -5.10 -12.27
CA LYS A 137 -13.53 -5.05 -13.72
C LYS A 137 -14.37 -3.98 -14.44
N ASN A 138 -15.60 -3.79 -13.98
CA ASN A 138 -16.57 -2.85 -14.56
C ASN A 138 -16.52 -1.46 -13.90
N LEU A 139 -15.66 -1.26 -12.90
CA LEU A 139 -15.49 0.00 -12.20
C LEU A 139 -15.14 1.11 -13.18
N LYS A 140 -15.94 2.17 -13.20
CA LYS A 140 -15.65 3.40 -13.93
C LYS A 140 -14.73 4.26 -13.08
N THR A 141 -13.63 4.69 -13.66
CA THR A 141 -12.61 5.53 -12.99
C THR A 141 -12.13 6.61 -13.94
N ASP A 142 -11.67 7.70 -13.37
CA ASP A 142 -10.93 8.75 -14.05
C ASP A 142 -9.88 9.30 -13.09
N GLY A 143 -8.95 10.10 -13.60
CA GLY A 143 -7.86 10.66 -12.82
C GLY A 143 -6.56 9.89 -12.98
N THR A 144 -5.47 10.53 -12.56
CA THR A 144 -4.11 10.05 -12.72
C THR A 144 -3.41 9.89 -11.39
N ALA A 145 -2.40 9.03 -11.37
CA ALA A 145 -1.57 8.79 -10.23
C ALA A 145 -0.10 8.62 -10.62
N THR A 146 0.80 8.92 -9.70
CA THR A 146 2.23 8.60 -9.79
C THR A 146 2.65 7.88 -8.52
N LEU A 147 3.48 6.85 -8.68
CA LEU A 147 4.10 6.11 -7.58
C LEU A 147 5.61 6.11 -7.81
N GLU A 148 6.34 6.65 -6.86
CA GLU A 148 7.80 6.66 -6.85
C GLU A 148 8.28 6.01 -5.56
N ALA A 149 9.38 5.25 -5.64
CA ALA A 149 10.02 4.69 -4.47
C ALA A 149 11.53 4.63 -4.65
N THR A 150 12.25 4.83 -3.54
CA THR A 150 13.70 4.62 -3.47
C THR A 150 14.01 3.75 -2.26
N ALA A 151 15.06 2.91 -2.37
CA ALA A 151 15.62 2.17 -1.25
C ALA A 151 17.14 2.14 -1.38
N LYS A 152 17.86 2.59 -0.35
CA LYS A 152 19.32 2.68 -0.37
C LYS A 152 19.94 2.28 0.96
N GLY A 153 20.93 1.38 0.91
CA GLY A 153 21.67 0.89 2.06
C GLY A 153 21.41 -0.57 2.36
N ILE A 154 21.60 -0.94 3.61
CA ILE A 154 21.68 -2.34 4.05
C ILE A 154 20.34 -2.81 4.63
N LEU A 155 19.89 -3.97 4.17
CA LEU A 155 18.82 -4.78 4.79
C LEU A 155 19.48 -5.95 5.51
N GLN A 156 19.36 -6.02 6.84
CA GLN A 156 19.91 -7.11 7.65
C GLN A 156 19.16 -7.23 8.98
N GLY A 157 18.50 -8.36 9.23
CA GLY A 157 17.69 -8.54 10.43
C GLY A 157 16.63 -7.42 10.56
N ASP A 158 16.66 -6.71 11.69
CA ASP A 158 15.75 -5.57 11.95
C ASP A 158 16.23 -4.25 11.35
N THR A 159 17.40 -4.23 10.70
CA THR A 159 17.93 -3.05 10.03
C THR A 159 17.36 -2.95 8.63
N VAL A 160 16.63 -1.86 8.36
CA VAL A 160 16.10 -1.54 7.04
C VAL A 160 16.97 -0.52 6.30
N PRO A 161 17.03 -0.53 4.97
CA PRO A 161 17.67 0.54 4.20
C PRO A 161 16.92 1.87 4.40
N GLN A 162 17.53 2.97 4.09
CA GLN A 162 16.83 4.23 3.88
C GLN A 162 15.83 4.02 2.75
N PHE A 163 14.57 4.43 2.92
CA PHE A 163 13.58 4.40 1.87
C PHE A 163 12.68 5.65 1.87
N ASP A 164 12.19 5.96 0.70
CA ASP A 164 11.18 7.00 0.46
C ASP A 164 10.18 6.47 -0.58
N VAL A 165 8.90 6.44 -0.22
CA VAL A 165 7.81 6.01 -1.09
C VAL A 165 6.80 7.15 -1.17
N ARG A 166 6.50 7.63 -2.36
CA ARG A 166 5.56 8.72 -2.60
C ARG A 166 4.46 8.29 -3.56
N LEU A 167 3.22 8.53 -3.15
CA LEU A 167 2.01 8.35 -3.95
C LEU A 167 1.32 9.70 -4.14
N ALA A 168 1.14 10.12 -5.38
CA ALA A 168 0.30 11.27 -5.70
C ALA A 168 -0.86 10.84 -6.60
N VAL A 169 -2.09 11.22 -6.22
CA VAL A 169 -3.32 11.02 -7.01
C VAL A 169 -3.96 12.38 -7.24
N LYS A 170 -4.37 12.65 -8.48
CA LYS A 170 -4.92 13.96 -8.86
C LYS A 170 -6.29 13.81 -9.49
N ASN A 171 -7.26 14.53 -8.90
CA ASN A 171 -8.62 14.69 -9.39
C ASN A 171 -9.26 13.36 -9.85
N ALA A 172 -9.05 12.33 -9.05
CA ALA A 172 -9.55 11.01 -9.41
C ALA A 172 -11.02 10.83 -9.02
N MET A 173 -11.65 9.85 -9.65
CA MET A 173 -13.00 9.42 -9.34
C MET A 173 -13.17 7.93 -9.55
N PHE A 174 -14.12 7.36 -8.84
CA PHE A 174 -14.63 6.02 -9.15
C PHE A 174 -16.13 5.92 -8.97
N ARG A 175 -16.74 5.01 -9.74
CA ARG A 175 -18.15 4.67 -9.64
C ARG A 175 -18.40 3.23 -10.06
N TYR A 176 -19.09 2.48 -9.23
CA TYR A 176 -19.61 1.16 -9.58
C TYR A 176 -20.84 1.32 -10.49
N PRO A 177 -20.91 0.64 -11.64
CA PRO A 177 -22.06 0.76 -12.56
C PRO A 177 -23.40 0.35 -11.96
N SER A 178 -23.37 -0.59 -11.02
CA SER A 178 -24.55 -1.08 -10.28
C SER A 178 -25.03 -0.10 -9.22
N LEU A 179 -24.25 0.95 -8.87
CA LEU A 179 -24.58 1.88 -7.81
C LEU A 179 -24.93 3.28 -8.33
N PRO A 180 -25.84 4.00 -7.63
CA PRO A 180 -26.38 5.28 -8.14
C PRO A 180 -25.38 6.42 -8.08
N ALA A 181 -24.41 6.39 -7.16
CA ALA A 181 -23.46 7.46 -6.94
C ALA A 181 -21.99 6.99 -7.07
N GLY A 182 -21.06 7.93 -7.01
CA GLY A 182 -19.62 7.69 -7.04
C GLY A 182 -18.90 8.59 -6.03
N VAL A 183 -17.60 8.43 -5.96
CA VAL A 183 -16.69 9.31 -5.23
C VAL A 183 -15.85 10.04 -6.26
N ASP A 184 -15.75 11.35 -6.16
CA ASP A 184 -14.98 12.18 -7.07
C ASP A 184 -14.10 13.21 -6.35
N GLN A 185 -13.35 14.02 -7.12
CA GLN A 185 -12.37 14.98 -6.61
C GLN A 185 -11.39 14.34 -5.62
N ILE A 186 -11.03 13.08 -5.84
CA ILE A 186 -10.09 12.36 -4.99
C ILE A 186 -8.70 12.91 -5.28
N ASN A 187 -8.07 13.45 -4.25
CA ASN A 187 -6.67 13.88 -4.30
C ASN A 187 -5.94 13.24 -3.12
N ILE A 188 -4.77 12.69 -3.40
CA ILE A 188 -3.90 12.07 -2.40
C ILE A 188 -2.48 12.58 -2.67
N ASP A 189 -1.81 13.07 -1.65
CA ASP A 189 -0.36 13.22 -1.61
C ASP A 189 0.11 12.56 -0.31
N ALA A 190 0.72 11.40 -0.46
CA ALA A 190 1.16 10.57 0.66
C ALA A 190 2.62 10.18 0.49
N GLN A 191 3.37 10.28 1.57
CA GLN A 191 4.78 9.89 1.64
C GLN A 191 5.03 9.01 2.84
N VAL A 192 5.81 7.96 2.64
CA VAL A 192 6.33 7.08 3.70
C VAL A 192 7.84 7.07 3.57
N ARG A 193 8.56 7.53 4.57
CA ARG A 193 10.03 7.59 4.54
C ARG A 193 10.65 7.01 5.81
N ASN A 194 11.83 6.45 5.66
CA ASN A 194 12.67 5.99 6.76
C ASN A 194 14.12 6.40 6.48
N PRO A 195 14.85 6.97 7.44
CA PRO A 195 16.25 7.36 7.25
C PRO A 195 17.23 6.18 7.18
N GLY A 196 16.75 4.95 7.40
CA GLY A 196 17.53 3.73 7.53
C GLY A 196 17.74 3.33 8.99
N GLY A 197 18.03 2.06 9.20
CA GLY A 197 18.22 1.47 10.53
C GLY A 197 16.95 0.83 11.08
N ASN A 198 16.36 1.40 12.10
CA ASN A 198 15.15 0.85 12.71
C ASN A 198 13.89 1.19 11.92
N ILE A 199 13.03 0.20 11.68
CA ILE A 199 11.75 0.41 10.97
C ILE A 199 10.83 1.40 11.70
N ASP A 200 10.96 1.54 13.02
CA ASP A 200 10.16 2.47 13.83
C ASP A 200 10.54 3.95 13.62
N LEU A 201 11.67 4.23 12.95
CA LEU A 201 12.03 5.56 12.50
C LEU A 201 11.23 6.00 11.25
N THR A 202 10.28 5.19 10.82
CA THR A 202 9.41 5.53 9.69
C THR A 202 8.52 6.72 10.03
N GLU A 203 8.44 7.63 9.09
CA GLU A 203 7.52 8.76 9.11
C GLU A 203 6.53 8.61 7.95
N ILE A 204 5.25 8.84 8.25
CA ILE A 204 4.16 8.81 7.28
C ILE A 204 3.56 10.22 7.22
N SER A 205 3.45 10.79 6.03
CA SER A 205 2.87 12.11 5.81
C SER A 205 1.77 12.01 4.75
N ILE A 206 0.62 12.58 5.01
CA ILE A 206 -0.54 12.63 4.11
C ILE A 206 -1.02 14.08 4.01
N HIS A 207 -0.78 14.74 2.87
CA HIS A 207 -1.08 16.16 2.67
C HIS A 207 -1.47 16.51 1.22
N PRO A 208 -2.75 16.41 0.84
CA PRO A 208 -3.93 15.93 1.58
C PRO A 208 -4.30 14.47 1.24
N PHE A 209 -5.28 13.95 1.96
CA PHE A 209 -6.24 12.99 1.45
C PHE A 209 -7.60 13.69 1.38
N SER A 210 -8.11 13.96 0.21
CA SER A 210 -9.39 14.63 0.03
C SER A 210 -10.26 13.96 -1.02
N PHE A 211 -11.56 14.05 -0.86
CA PHE A 211 -12.54 13.53 -1.80
C PHE A 211 -13.90 14.20 -1.62
N ARG A 212 -14.79 13.99 -2.57
CA ARG A 212 -16.20 14.37 -2.48
C ARG A 212 -17.07 13.11 -2.57
N LEU A 213 -17.87 12.89 -1.52
CA LEU A 213 -18.85 11.80 -1.45
C LEU A 213 -20.24 12.40 -1.56
N ALA A 214 -20.94 12.14 -2.69
CA ALA A 214 -22.29 12.64 -2.93
C ALA A 214 -22.45 14.13 -2.55
N GLU A 215 -21.67 14.99 -3.17
CA GLU A 215 -21.62 16.45 -2.99
C GLU A 215 -21.01 16.93 -1.66
N ASN A 216 -20.71 16.07 -0.71
CA ASN A 216 -20.06 16.44 0.56
C ASN A 216 -18.54 16.31 0.44
N PRO A 217 -17.79 17.42 0.52
CA PRO A 217 -16.33 17.36 0.56
C PRO A 217 -15.84 16.89 1.93
N PHE A 218 -14.76 16.12 1.91
CA PHE A 218 -14.03 15.72 3.09
C PHE A 218 -12.53 15.78 2.82
N SER A 219 -11.77 16.22 3.80
CA SER A 219 -10.30 16.25 3.75
C SER A 219 -9.69 15.78 5.07
N LEU A 220 -8.55 15.12 4.95
CA LEU A 220 -7.70 14.68 6.04
C LEU A 220 -6.27 15.05 5.71
N THR A 221 -5.55 15.57 6.69
CA THR A 221 -4.07 15.60 6.70
C THR A 221 -3.57 14.85 7.91
N ALA A 222 -2.43 14.18 7.81
CA ALA A 222 -1.85 13.47 8.93
C ALA A 222 -0.33 13.38 8.79
N ASP A 223 0.37 13.53 9.92
CA ASP A 223 1.76 13.17 10.10
C ASP A 223 1.86 12.15 11.23
N ILE A 224 2.57 11.04 10.98
CA ILE A 224 2.70 9.94 11.93
C ILE A 224 4.18 9.57 12.04
N LYS A 225 4.68 9.48 13.26
CA LYS A 225 6.02 8.98 13.61
C LYS A 225 5.91 7.74 14.47
N THR A 226 6.97 6.97 14.56
CA THR A 226 7.05 5.73 15.37
C THR A 226 5.85 4.80 15.17
N PRO A 227 5.50 4.46 13.89
CA PRO A 227 4.22 3.79 13.57
C PRO A 227 4.14 2.35 14.09
N VAL A 228 5.27 1.75 14.50
CA VAL A 228 5.32 0.35 14.93
C VAL A 228 5.19 0.21 16.43
N SER A 229 5.92 1.02 17.23
CA SER A 229 5.93 0.92 18.68
C SER A 229 4.74 1.63 19.33
N ASP A 230 4.59 2.92 19.04
CA ASP A 230 3.52 3.77 19.57
C ASP A 230 3.35 4.97 18.65
N PRO A 231 2.38 4.94 17.72
CA PRO A 231 2.19 6.02 16.76
C PRO A 231 1.99 7.38 17.43
N ASP A 232 2.96 8.28 17.22
CA ASP A 232 2.87 9.69 17.56
C ASP A 232 2.33 10.42 16.33
N PHE A 233 1.14 11.00 16.42
CA PHE A 233 0.46 11.56 15.26
C PHE A 233 -0.08 12.98 15.49
N THR A 234 -0.12 13.72 14.40
CA THR A 234 -0.89 14.95 14.25
C THR A 234 -1.82 14.75 13.05
N ALA A 235 -3.10 15.06 13.23
CA ALA A 235 -4.09 14.92 12.15
C ALA A 235 -5.09 16.07 12.18
N GLU A 236 -5.50 16.52 11.01
CA GLU A 236 -6.60 17.47 10.82
C GLU A 236 -7.65 16.82 9.91
N ALA A 237 -8.91 16.82 10.35
CA ALA A 237 -10.04 16.29 9.59
C ALA A 237 -11.11 17.35 9.44
N LYS A 238 -11.56 17.60 8.20
CA LYS A 238 -12.56 18.60 7.88
C LYS A 238 -13.55 18.12 6.84
N GLY A 239 -14.83 18.25 7.12
CA GLY A 239 -15.88 17.94 6.16
C GLY A 239 -17.07 17.23 6.74
N VAL A 240 -17.87 16.65 5.83
CA VAL A 240 -19.10 15.93 6.17
C VAL A 240 -19.08 14.56 5.50
N LEU A 241 -19.25 13.52 6.29
CA LEU A 241 -19.41 12.16 5.80
C LEU A 241 -20.84 11.69 6.10
N ASN A 242 -21.65 11.53 5.07
CA ASN A 242 -22.93 10.85 5.18
C ASN A 242 -22.68 9.35 4.98
N LEU A 243 -22.68 8.60 6.08
CA LEU A 243 -22.36 7.18 6.08
C LEU A 243 -23.42 6.34 5.35
N GLY A 244 -24.68 6.81 5.32
CA GLY A 244 -25.76 6.19 4.55
C GLY A 244 -25.52 6.26 3.02
N MET A 245 -24.68 7.20 2.57
CA MET A 245 -24.28 7.31 1.15
C MET A 245 -23.21 6.29 0.76
N ILE A 246 -22.47 5.73 1.71
CA ILE A 246 -21.38 4.77 1.40
C ILE A 246 -21.94 3.58 0.63
N LYS A 247 -23.09 3.04 1.00
CA LYS A 247 -23.75 1.95 0.27
C LYS A 247 -24.21 2.32 -1.15
N GLN A 248 -24.27 3.62 -1.47
CA GLN A 248 -24.61 4.08 -2.81
C GLN A 248 -23.39 4.23 -3.71
N VAL A 249 -22.18 4.18 -3.16
CA VAL A 249 -20.91 4.32 -3.86
C VAL A 249 -20.02 3.08 -3.77
N TYR A 250 -20.24 2.23 -2.75
CA TYR A 250 -19.48 1.01 -2.52
C TYR A 250 -20.43 -0.15 -2.13
N PRO A 251 -20.29 -1.35 -2.74
CA PRO A 251 -21.11 -2.51 -2.39
C PRO A 251 -20.77 -3.00 -0.97
N LEU A 252 -21.71 -2.86 -0.06
CA LEU A 252 -21.63 -3.35 1.32
C LEU A 252 -22.60 -4.51 1.48
N ASP A 253 -22.13 -5.74 1.35
CA ASP A 253 -22.99 -6.93 1.32
C ASP A 253 -23.51 -7.36 2.70
N ASP A 254 -22.76 -7.10 3.80
CA ASP A 254 -23.07 -7.58 5.15
C ASP A 254 -23.02 -6.47 6.23
N MET A 255 -23.11 -5.20 5.82
CA MET A 255 -23.05 -4.06 6.72
C MET A 255 -24.15 -3.04 6.44
N GLU A 256 -24.90 -2.67 7.49
CA GLU A 256 -25.78 -1.51 7.48
C GLU A 256 -25.08 -0.35 8.20
N LEU A 257 -24.81 0.71 7.44
CA LEU A 257 -24.12 1.90 7.93
C LEU A 257 -24.98 3.12 7.58
N ASN A 258 -25.41 3.89 8.62
CA ASN A 258 -26.17 5.12 8.47
C ASN A 258 -25.65 6.18 9.42
N GLY A 259 -26.06 7.43 9.18
CA GLY A 259 -25.71 8.58 10.00
C GLY A 259 -24.82 9.59 9.29
N THR A 260 -24.53 10.67 9.97
CA THR A 260 -23.69 11.75 9.46
C THR A 260 -22.62 12.07 10.48
N VAL A 261 -21.38 12.15 10.01
CA VAL A 261 -20.21 12.65 10.75
C VAL A 261 -19.84 14.01 10.17
N ARG A 262 -19.85 15.06 11.00
CA ARG A 262 -19.27 16.35 10.68
C ARG A 262 -18.01 16.51 11.49
N ALA A 263 -16.92 16.80 10.83
CA ALA A 263 -15.62 17.02 11.46
C ALA A 263 -15.06 18.38 11.07
N ASP A 264 -14.57 19.11 12.03
CA ASP A 264 -13.67 20.25 11.87
C ASP A 264 -12.79 20.26 13.11
N MET A 265 -11.75 19.39 13.07
CA MET A 265 -10.94 19.13 14.26
C MET A 265 -9.50 18.84 13.91
N THR A 266 -8.64 19.20 14.85
CA THR A 266 -7.23 18.84 14.89
C THR A 266 -6.96 17.98 16.10
N MET A 267 -6.16 16.93 15.92
CA MET A 267 -5.77 15.98 16.97
C MET A 267 -4.27 15.78 16.95
N ALA A 268 -3.65 15.65 18.13
CA ALA A 268 -2.24 15.29 18.25
C ALA A 268 -1.98 14.51 19.54
N GLY A 269 -1.10 13.51 19.46
CA GLY A 269 -0.68 12.70 20.60
C GLY A 269 -0.28 11.30 20.18
N HIS A 270 -0.03 10.46 21.17
CA HIS A 270 0.27 9.06 20.95
C HIS A 270 -0.99 8.20 20.95
N LEU A 271 -1.01 7.15 20.11
CA LEU A 271 -2.12 6.21 20.06
C LEU A 271 -2.38 5.56 21.44
N SER A 272 -1.30 5.24 22.14
CA SER A 272 -1.36 4.67 23.49
C SER A 272 -2.09 5.54 24.52
N TYR A 273 -2.15 6.86 24.32
CA TYR A 273 -2.91 7.75 25.23
C TYR A 273 -4.41 7.53 25.09
N ILE A 274 -4.88 7.28 23.88
CA ILE A 274 -6.28 6.95 23.61
C ILE A 274 -6.61 5.57 24.15
N GLU A 275 -5.79 4.56 23.90
CA GLU A 275 -5.97 3.19 24.34
C GLU A 275 -5.96 3.05 25.89
N LYS A 276 -5.20 3.89 26.58
CA LYS A 276 -5.09 3.92 28.04
C LYS A 276 -6.00 4.95 28.70
N GLU A 277 -6.90 5.59 27.93
CA GLU A 277 -7.84 6.61 28.41
C GLU A 277 -7.15 7.83 29.05
N GLN A 278 -5.91 8.14 28.65
CA GLN A 278 -5.10 9.27 29.14
C GLN A 278 -5.39 10.52 28.32
N TYR A 279 -6.64 10.94 28.30
CA TYR A 279 -7.10 12.06 27.44
C TYR A 279 -6.52 13.43 27.83
N ASP A 280 -6.00 13.57 29.03
CA ASP A 280 -5.26 14.76 29.49
C ASP A 280 -3.92 14.96 28.79
N ARG A 281 -3.38 13.89 28.18
CA ARG A 281 -2.14 13.89 27.40
C ARG A 281 -2.35 13.98 25.90
N PHE A 282 -3.60 13.90 25.47
CA PHE A 282 -4.02 13.94 24.08
C PHE A 282 -4.56 15.34 23.76
N SER A 283 -4.03 15.97 22.71
CA SER A 283 -4.50 17.28 22.26
C SER A 283 -5.61 17.09 21.22
N ALA A 284 -6.77 17.67 21.48
CA ALA A 284 -7.84 17.74 20.49
C ALA A 284 -8.48 19.13 20.54
N SER A 285 -8.67 19.74 19.39
CA SER A 285 -9.37 21.02 19.27
C SER A 285 -10.31 21.00 18.06
N GLY A 286 -11.44 21.69 18.17
CA GLY A 286 -12.46 21.73 17.15
C GLY A 286 -13.75 21.02 17.54
N THR A 287 -14.46 20.52 16.56
CA THR A 287 -15.77 19.87 16.75
C THR A 287 -15.88 18.60 15.93
N ILE A 288 -16.48 17.59 16.54
CA ILE A 288 -17.02 16.42 15.84
C ILE A 288 -18.49 16.29 16.23
N ALA A 289 -19.37 16.21 15.27
CA ALA A 289 -20.78 15.99 15.50
C ALA A 289 -21.24 14.70 14.82
N LEU A 290 -21.84 13.84 15.60
CA LEU A 290 -22.41 12.57 15.14
C LEU A 290 -23.94 12.68 15.18
N SER A 291 -24.61 12.32 14.09
CA SER A 291 -26.08 12.34 14.01
C SER A 291 -26.59 11.03 13.44
N ASP A 292 -27.57 10.47 14.13
CA ASP A 292 -28.33 9.29 13.67
C ASP A 292 -27.46 8.11 13.25
N MET A 293 -26.38 7.88 14.01
CA MET A 293 -25.41 6.82 13.74
C MET A 293 -26.06 5.46 14.01
N LYS A 294 -25.97 4.59 13.02
CA LYS A 294 -26.40 3.19 13.12
C LYS A 294 -25.40 2.31 12.39
N LEU A 295 -24.82 1.39 13.12
CA LEU A 295 -23.92 0.38 12.60
C LEU A 295 -24.47 -1.00 12.95
N LYS A 296 -24.73 -1.81 11.93
CA LYS A 296 -25.05 -3.23 12.09
C LYS A 296 -24.08 -4.04 11.26
N MET A 297 -23.46 -5.01 11.84
CA MET A 297 -22.60 -6.01 11.20
C MET A 297 -23.06 -7.40 11.64
N LYS A 298 -22.91 -8.37 10.76
CA LYS A 298 -23.42 -9.73 10.94
C LYS A 298 -22.92 -10.45 12.21
N GLU A 299 -21.74 -10.07 12.71
CA GLU A 299 -21.04 -10.71 13.82
C GLU A 299 -20.81 -9.78 15.03
N MET A 300 -21.37 -8.56 15.02
CA MET A 300 -21.20 -7.59 16.11
C MET A 300 -22.54 -7.09 16.65
N PRO A 301 -22.60 -6.68 17.94
CA PRO A 301 -23.80 -6.03 18.48
C PRO A 301 -24.14 -4.75 17.70
N ASP A 302 -25.44 -4.50 17.53
CA ASP A 302 -25.91 -3.24 16.91
C ASP A 302 -25.45 -2.03 17.74
N VAL A 303 -24.83 -1.05 17.09
CA VAL A 303 -24.43 0.22 17.71
C VAL A 303 -25.32 1.34 17.17
N GLU A 304 -25.99 2.05 18.05
CA GLU A 304 -26.85 3.18 17.72
C GLU A 304 -26.50 4.40 18.58
N ILE A 305 -26.18 5.54 17.91
CA ILE A 305 -25.99 6.85 18.56
C ILE A 305 -26.97 7.82 17.91
N LYS A 306 -27.93 8.37 18.69
CA LYS A 306 -29.01 9.20 18.15
C LYS A 306 -28.56 10.62 17.83
N LYS A 307 -27.82 11.30 18.70
CA LYS A 307 -27.18 12.59 18.45
C LYS A 307 -26.17 12.86 19.56
N SER A 308 -24.99 13.28 19.19
CA SER A 308 -23.95 13.71 20.15
C SER A 308 -23.25 14.94 19.63
#